data_50708115ceffbb57482b04414e1ba9ec
#
_entry.id   50708115ceffbb57482b04414e1ba9ec
#
_cell.length_a   1.000
_cell.length_b   1.000
_cell.length_c   1.000
_cell.angle_alpha   90.00
_cell.angle_beta   90.00
_cell.angle_gamma   90.00
#
_symmetry.space_group_name_H-M   'P 1'
#
loop_
_entity.id
_entity.type
_entity.pdbx_description
1 polymer ?
#
loop_
_entity_poly.entity_id
_entity_poly.type
_entity_poly.pdbx_seq_one_letter_code
_entity_poly.pdbx_strand_id
1 'polypeptide(L)'
;MLTISVLVFIVYVSIALAARDCFQCICQVESQCQPLDCRMDMGSLSCGYFQIKLPYYQDCGTPGRHSGEPVEEAWKRCSKDYSCSLQCIKAYINRYARMCPGKGGCELISKLHNGGPNGCHLERTVGYWQKVQSCCGCA
;
A
#
# COMPACT_ATOMS: atom_id res chain seq x y z
N MET A 1 -11.89 65.18 -8.32
CA MET A 1 -12.53 63.88 -8.23
C MET A 1 -11.45 62.84 -8.37
N LEU A 2 -11.04 62.23 -7.25
CA LEU A 2 -10.05 61.15 -7.24
C LEU A 2 -10.78 59.78 -7.36
N THR A 3 -10.60 59.10 -8.47
CA THR A 3 -11.08 57.73 -8.64
C THR A 3 -10.08 56.77 -8.02
N ILE A 4 -10.46 56.19 -6.91
CA ILE A 4 -9.68 55.09 -6.25
C ILE A 4 -9.98 53.81 -7.00
N SER A 5 -9.03 53.36 -7.85
CA SER A 5 -9.05 52.05 -8.43
C SER A 5 -8.64 51.02 -7.36
N VAL A 6 -9.61 50.27 -6.86
CA VAL A 6 -9.36 49.14 -5.98
C VAL A 6 -8.91 47.96 -6.85
N LEU A 7 -7.61 47.69 -6.88
CA LEU A 7 -7.04 46.47 -7.46
C LEU A 7 -7.30 45.33 -6.51
N VAL A 8 -8.31 44.51 -6.84
CA VAL A 8 -8.56 43.25 -6.15
C VAL A 8 -7.52 42.24 -6.63
N PHE A 9 -6.50 41.99 -5.83
CA PHE A 9 -5.60 40.85 -6.04
C PHE A 9 -6.32 39.59 -5.63
N ILE A 10 -6.80 38.83 -6.63
CA ILE A 10 -7.27 37.48 -6.40
C ILE A 10 -6.03 36.57 -6.25
N VAL A 11 -5.68 36.28 -5.02
CA VAL A 11 -4.65 35.26 -4.71
C VAL A 11 -5.26 33.91 -4.97
N TYR A 12 -4.97 33.33 -6.12
CA TYR A 12 -5.22 31.89 -6.37
C TYR A 12 -4.26 31.07 -5.50
N VAL A 13 -4.72 30.64 -4.36
CA VAL A 13 -4.04 29.61 -3.60
C VAL A 13 -4.24 28.29 -4.35
N SER A 14 -3.28 27.95 -5.21
CA SER A 14 -3.20 26.62 -5.78
C SER A 14 -2.88 25.66 -4.63
N ILE A 15 -3.90 25.00 -4.08
CA ILE A 15 -3.71 23.86 -3.20
C ILE A 15 -3.22 22.74 -4.13
N ALA A 16 -1.91 22.62 -4.27
CA ALA A 16 -1.32 21.46 -4.86
C ALA A 16 -1.66 20.30 -3.91
N LEU A 17 -2.67 19.52 -4.26
CA LEU A 17 -2.92 18.21 -3.65
C LEU A 17 -1.67 17.39 -3.93
N ALA A 18 -0.83 17.21 -2.91
CA ALA A 18 0.33 16.34 -3.01
C ALA A 18 -0.16 14.96 -3.47
N ALA A 19 0.32 14.50 -4.62
CA ALA A 19 0.00 13.17 -5.11
C ALA A 19 0.37 12.14 -4.03
N ARG A 20 -0.58 11.31 -3.64
CA ARG A 20 -0.34 10.22 -2.69
C ARG A 20 0.59 9.20 -3.33
N ASP A 21 1.56 8.72 -2.57
CA ASP A 21 2.42 7.66 -3.07
C ASP A 21 1.68 6.31 -3.19
N CYS A 22 2.25 5.38 -3.93
CA CYS A 22 1.67 4.07 -4.17
C CYS A 22 1.33 3.31 -2.87
N PHE A 23 2.23 3.32 -1.90
CA PHE A 23 2.02 2.59 -0.63
C PHE A 23 0.92 3.23 0.22
N GLN A 24 0.83 4.55 0.25
CA GLN A 24 -0.27 5.25 0.91
C GLN A 24 -1.62 4.86 0.30
N CYS A 25 -1.69 4.73 -1.02
CA CYS A 25 -2.90 4.32 -1.70
C CYS A 25 -3.25 2.84 -1.49
N ILE A 26 -2.26 1.96 -1.43
CA ILE A 26 -2.47 0.56 -1.04
C ILE A 26 -3.02 0.49 0.39
N CYS A 27 -2.39 1.18 1.33
CA CYS A 27 -2.88 1.29 2.70
C CYS A 27 -4.33 1.79 2.76
N GLN A 28 -4.66 2.82 1.99
CA GLN A 28 -6.02 3.38 1.91
C GLN A 28 -7.02 2.35 1.38
N VAL A 29 -6.68 1.60 0.35
CA VAL A 29 -7.54 0.57 -0.24
C VAL A 29 -7.75 -0.61 0.72
N GLU A 30 -6.70 -1.03 1.44
CA GLU A 30 -6.74 -2.21 2.29
C GLU A 30 -7.49 -2.00 3.62
N SER A 31 -7.26 -0.86 4.27
CA SER A 31 -7.70 -0.64 5.65
C SER A 31 -8.14 0.77 5.95
N GLN A 32 -8.21 1.67 4.96
CA GLN A 32 -8.30 3.11 5.17
C GLN A 32 -7.12 3.64 6.01
N CYS A 33 -5.96 3.03 5.87
CA CYS A 33 -4.75 3.29 6.66
C CYS A 33 -4.97 3.19 8.17
N GLN A 34 -5.71 2.17 8.62
CA GLN A 34 -5.93 1.87 10.03
C GLN A 34 -5.24 0.56 10.42
N PRO A 35 -4.72 0.44 11.66
CA PRO A 35 -4.11 -0.79 12.16
C PRO A 35 -5.18 -1.82 12.55
N LEU A 36 -5.95 -2.29 11.56
CA LEU A 36 -7.06 -3.19 11.79
C LEU A 36 -6.61 -4.50 12.43
N ASP A 37 -7.47 -5.05 13.30
CA ASP A 37 -7.30 -6.41 13.79
C ASP A 37 -7.35 -7.42 12.66
N CYS A 38 -6.76 -8.59 12.90
CA CYS A 38 -6.81 -9.67 11.93
C CYS A 38 -8.25 -10.11 11.67
N ARG A 39 -8.60 -10.19 10.41
CA ARG A 39 -9.94 -10.62 9.97
C ARG A 39 -9.85 -11.66 8.86
N MET A 40 -10.86 -12.49 8.78
CA MET A 40 -10.94 -13.50 7.73
C MET A 40 -11.13 -12.84 6.36
N ASP A 41 -10.28 -13.23 5.42
CA ASP A 41 -10.31 -12.78 4.03
C ASP A 41 -9.94 -13.94 3.12
N MET A 42 -10.88 -14.37 2.26
CA MET A 42 -10.70 -15.48 1.32
C MET A 42 -10.10 -16.74 1.97
N GLY A 43 -10.64 -17.14 3.13
CA GLY A 43 -10.26 -18.37 3.83
C GLY A 43 -8.99 -18.31 4.68
N SER A 44 -8.38 -17.13 4.84
CA SER A 44 -7.23 -16.91 5.72
C SER A 44 -7.29 -15.54 6.39
N LEU A 45 -6.54 -15.38 7.49
CA LEU A 45 -6.47 -14.10 8.20
C LEU A 45 -5.58 -13.10 7.47
N SER A 46 -6.05 -11.85 7.40
CA SER A 46 -5.30 -10.68 6.96
C SER A 46 -5.26 -9.64 8.07
N CYS A 47 -4.13 -9.00 8.30
CA CYS A 47 -3.90 -8.13 9.46
C CYS A 47 -3.37 -6.75 9.10
N GLY A 48 -3.78 -5.75 9.87
CA GLY A 48 -3.15 -4.44 9.98
C GLY A 48 -3.37 -3.50 8.80
N TYR A 49 -2.47 -2.52 8.69
CA TYR A 49 -2.53 -1.44 7.72
C TYR A 49 -2.65 -1.89 6.26
N PHE A 50 -1.93 -2.96 5.91
CA PHE A 50 -1.82 -3.45 4.54
C PHE A 50 -2.47 -4.83 4.36
N GLN A 51 -3.22 -5.30 5.35
CA GLN A 51 -3.91 -6.59 5.33
C GLN A 51 -3.00 -7.77 4.94
N ILE A 52 -1.83 -7.81 5.59
CA ILE A 52 -0.80 -8.82 5.35
C ILE A 52 -1.25 -10.18 5.91
N LYS A 53 -1.05 -11.24 5.13
CA LYS A 53 -1.26 -12.63 5.54
C LYS A 53 0.01 -13.25 6.11
N LEU A 54 -0.10 -14.29 6.94
CA LEU A 54 1.06 -14.94 7.55
C LEU A 54 2.08 -15.45 6.53
N PRO A 55 1.71 -16.15 5.43
CA PRO A 55 2.68 -16.58 4.41
C PRO A 55 3.41 -15.39 3.76
N TYR A 56 2.72 -14.28 3.53
CA TYR A 56 3.33 -13.05 3.01
C TYR A 56 4.39 -12.53 3.97
N TYR A 57 4.08 -12.47 5.27
CA TYR A 57 5.01 -12.04 6.31
C TYR A 57 6.25 -12.94 6.39
N GLN A 58 6.07 -14.25 6.23
CA GLN A 58 7.19 -15.21 6.16
C GLN A 58 8.05 -14.94 4.93
N ASP A 59 7.44 -14.71 3.77
CA ASP A 59 8.13 -14.45 2.51
C ASP A 59 8.90 -13.11 2.49
N CYS A 60 8.46 -12.12 3.24
CA CYS A 60 9.16 -10.85 3.38
C CYS A 60 10.33 -10.88 4.39
N GLY A 61 10.60 -12.03 5.00
CA GLY A 61 11.73 -12.21 5.91
C GLY A 61 11.44 -11.89 7.38
N THR A 62 10.19 -11.91 7.79
CA THR A 62 9.73 -11.72 9.18
C THR A 62 10.32 -10.48 9.89
N PRO A 63 10.20 -9.27 9.31
CA PRO A 63 10.78 -8.06 9.91
C PRO A 63 10.25 -7.82 11.31
N GLY A 64 11.10 -7.33 12.20
CA GLY A 64 10.74 -7.00 13.57
C GLY A 64 10.51 -8.20 14.50
N ARG A 65 10.72 -9.44 14.02
CA ARG A 65 10.60 -10.63 14.87
C ARG A 65 11.75 -10.72 15.85
N HIS A 66 11.42 -10.91 17.13
CA HIS A 66 12.41 -11.12 18.18
C HIS A 66 12.88 -12.59 18.26
N SER A 67 14.05 -12.80 18.85
CA SER A 67 14.56 -14.15 19.10
C SER A 67 13.59 -14.93 20.00
N GLY A 68 13.22 -16.16 19.56
CA GLY A 68 12.29 -17.01 20.30
C GLY A 68 10.80 -16.61 20.21
N GLU A 69 10.48 -15.52 19.56
CA GLU A 69 9.07 -15.11 19.39
C GLU A 69 8.35 -16.01 18.38
N PRO A 70 7.12 -16.47 18.68
CA PRO A 70 6.31 -17.18 17.72
C PRO A 70 6.06 -16.29 16.47
N VAL A 71 6.18 -16.89 15.29
CA VAL A 71 6.04 -16.13 14.02
C VAL A 71 4.68 -15.46 13.87
N GLU A 72 3.62 -16.07 14.36
CA GLU A 72 2.28 -15.49 14.33
C GLU A 72 2.16 -14.22 15.18
N GLU A 73 2.79 -14.18 16.35
CA GLU A 73 2.76 -13.00 17.21
C GLU A 73 3.55 -11.85 16.59
N ALA A 74 4.72 -12.16 16.04
CA ALA A 74 5.53 -11.19 15.30
C ALA A 74 4.77 -10.62 14.10
N TRP A 75 4.11 -11.48 13.32
CA TRP A 75 3.28 -11.08 12.19
C TRP A 75 2.16 -10.14 12.58
N LYS A 76 1.34 -10.49 13.58
CA LYS A 76 0.23 -9.66 14.05
C LYS A 76 0.73 -8.29 14.53
N ARG A 77 1.82 -8.28 15.29
CA ARG A 77 2.42 -7.05 15.79
C ARG A 77 2.98 -6.18 14.66
N CYS A 78 3.78 -6.76 13.76
CA CYS A 78 4.35 -6.05 12.60
C CYS A 78 3.27 -5.49 11.69
N SER A 79 2.20 -6.25 11.42
CA SER A 79 1.10 -5.81 10.56
C SER A 79 0.35 -4.59 11.09
N LYS A 80 0.33 -4.40 12.42
CA LYS A 80 -0.26 -3.23 13.09
C LYS A 80 0.72 -2.08 13.30
N ASP A 81 1.97 -2.23 12.93
CA ASP A 81 2.97 -1.18 12.88
C ASP A 81 3.20 -0.76 11.43
N TYR A 82 2.95 0.52 11.12
CA TYR A 82 3.02 1.01 9.73
C TYR A 82 4.41 0.84 9.14
N SER A 83 5.45 1.21 9.90
CA SER A 83 6.84 1.14 9.43
C SER A 83 7.29 -0.31 9.20
N CYS A 84 6.98 -1.20 10.14
CA CYS A 84 7.29 -2.62 10.01
C CYS A 84 6.57 -3.27 8.82
N SER A 85 5.26 -3.03 8.68
CA SER A 85 4.47 -3.57 7.57
C SER A 85 4.92 -3.02 6.21
N LEU A 86 5.30 -1.74 6.14
CA LEU A 86 5.85 -1.15 4.92
C LEU A 86 7.20 -1.78 4.55
N GLN A 87 8.07 -2.04 5.51
CA GLN A 87 9.32 -2.77 5.30
C GLN A 87 9.04 -4.17 4.73
N CYS A 88 8.06 -4.88 5.29
CA CYS A 88 7.65 -6.19 4.80
C CYS A 88 7.19 -6.13 3.34
N ILE A 89 6.30 -5.19 2.98
CA ILE A 89 5.82 -5.04 1.60
C ILE A 89 6.97 -4.78 0.64
N LYS A 90 7.86 -3.85 0.97
CA LYS A 90 9.01 -3.54 0.11
C LYS A 90 9.91 -4.75 -0.12
N ALA A 91 10.18 -5.53 0.93
CA ALA A 91 10.97 -6.76 0.82
C ALA A 91 10.26 -7.83 -0.03
N TYR A 92 8.95 -7.99 0.14
CA TYR A 92 8.12 -8.91 -0.64
C TYR A 92 8.11 -8.55 -2.12
N ILE A 93 7.87 -7.29 -2.45
CA ILE A 93 7.87 -6.80 -3.83
C ILE A 93 9.26 -7.01 -4.47
N ASN A 94 10.33 -6.67 -3.76
CA ASN A 94 11.68 -6.87 -4.26
C ASN A 94 11.99 -8.35 -4.56
N ARG A 95 11.51 -9.26 -3.70
CA ARG A 95 11.67 -10.71 -3.89
C ARG A 95 10.98 -11.21 -5.17
N TYR A 96 9.79 -10.73 -5.46
CA TYR A 96 8.94 -11.26 -6.53
C TYR A 96 8.84 -10.39 -7.78
N ALA A 97 9.49 -9.22 -7.82
CA ALA A 97 9.41 -8.28 -8.95
C ALA A 97 9.75 -8.94 -10.32
N ARG A 98 10.70 -9.87 -10.35
CA ARG A 98 11.07 -10.63 -11.55
C ARG A 98 9.95 -11.50 -12.12
N MET A 99 8.93 -11.82 -11.32
CA MET A 99 7.77 -12.58 -11.76
C MET A 99 6.78 -11.77 -12.60
N CYS A 100 7.01 -10.45 -12.71
CA CYS A 100 6.20 -9.49 -13.44
C CYS A 100 6.98 -8.84 -14.58
N PRO A 101 7.45 -9.58 -15.58
CA PRO A 101 8.22 -9.00 -16.68
C PRO A 101 7.40 -7.95 -17.43
N GLY A 102 8.03 -6.83 -17.79
CA GLY A 102 7.38 -5.73 -18.51
C GLY A 102 6.46 -4.85 -17.68
N LYS A 103 6.33 -5.11 -16.37
CA LYS A 103 5.59 -4.26 -15.44
C LYS A 103 6.57 -3.51 -14.53
N GLY A 104 6.15 -2.34 -14.08
CA GLY A 104 6.95 -1.50 -13.18
C GLY A 104 6.06 -0.60 -12.32
N GLY A 105 6.71 0.19 -11.48
CA GLY A 105 6.05 1.20 -10.66
C GLY A 105 4.92 0.66 -9.81
N CYS A 106 3.89 1.46 -9.63
CA CYS A 106 2.78 1.15 -8.74
C CYS A 106 1.89 0.00 -9.24
N GLU A 107 1.81 -0.23 -10.56
CA GLU A 107 1.07 -1.38 -11.11
C GLU A 107 1.68 -2.70 -10.63
N LEU A 108 2.99 -2.85 -10.76
CA LEU A 108 3.73 -4.03 -10.29
C LEU A 108 3.53 -4.24 -8.79
N ILE A 109 3.72 -3.18 -8.00
CA ILE A 109 3.56 -3.22 -6.55
C ILE A 109 2.16 -3.68 -6.16
N SER A 110 1.13 -3.07 -6.75
CA SER A 110 -0.28 -3.36 -6.46
C SER A 110 -0.66 -4.80 -6.81
N LYS A 111 -0.25 -5.27 -7.98
CA LYS A 111 -0.59 -6.62 -8.45
C LYS A 111 0.12 -7.71 -7.66
N LEU A 112 1.39 -7.53 -7.31
CA LEU A 112 2.11 -8.47 -6.45
C LEU A 112 1.56 -8.46 -5.02
N HIS A 113 1.26 -7.28 -4.48
CA HIS A 113 0.70 -7.17 -3.14
C HIS A 113 -0.64 -7.90 -3.02
N ASN A 114 -1.56 -7.65 -3.93
CA ASN A 114 -2.90 -8.25 -3.90
C ASN A 114 -2.93 -9.72 -4.38
N GLY A 115 -2.14 -10.06 -5.38
CA GLY A 115 -2.22 -11.36 -6.07
C GLY A 115 -1.13 -12.36 -5.70
N GLY A 116 -0.13 -11.96 -4.91
CA GLY A 116 1.02 -12.81 -4.62
C GLY A 116 2.02 -12.88 -5.78
N PRO A 117 2.94 -13.87 -5.78
CA PRO A 117 4.01 -13.97 -6.78
C PRO A 117 3.51 -13.98 -8.23
N ASN A 118 2.32 -14.53 -8.49
CA ASN A 118 1.70 -14.58 -9.81
C ASN A 118 0.72 -13.42 -10.06
N GLY A 119 0.67 -12.43 -9.18
CA GLY A 119 -0.34 -11.36 -9.20
C GLY A 119 -0.45 -10.62 -10.53
N CYS A 120 0.66 -10.41 -11.22
CA CYS A 120 0.66 -9.73 -12.53
C CYS A 120 -0.06 -10.50 -13.65
N HIS A 121 -0.28 -11.79 -13.45
CA HIS A 121 -0.94 -12.68 -14.41
C HIS A 121 -2.38 -13.04 -14.03
N LEU A 122 -2.88 -12.48 -12.91
CA LEU A 122 -4.22 -12.77 -12.41
C LEU A 122 -5.20 -11.66 -12.79
N GLU A 123 -6.29 -12.03 -13.44
CA GLU A 123 -7.35 -11.08 -13.84
C GLU A 123 -7.93 -10.32 -12.64
N ARG A 124 -8.10 -10.99 -11.49
CA ARG A 124 -8.64 -10.37 -10.27
C ARG A 124 -7.82 -9.19 -9.74
N THR A 125 -6.53 -9.09 -10.09
CA THR A 125 -5.66 -7.99 -9.64
C THR A 125 -5.85 -6.72 -10.47
N VAL A 126 -6.49 -6.79 -11.63
CA VAL A 126 -6.76 -5.63 -12.48
C VAL A 126 -7.66 -4.63 -11.75
N GLY A 127 -8.76 -5.09 -11.18
CA GLY A 127 -9.66 -4.23 -10.40
C GLY A 127 -9.02 -3.62 -9.17
N TYR A 128 -8.15 -4.38 -8.50
CA TYR A 128 -7.37 -3.87 -7.36
C TYR A 128 -6.43 -2.73 -7.81
N TRP A 129 -5.65 -2.96 -8.88
CA TRP A 129 -4.78 -1.94 -9.46
C TRP A 129 -5.55 -0.67 -9.83
N GLN A 130 -6.70 -0.79 -10.47
CA GLN A 130 -7.54 0.37 -10.83
C GLN A 130 -7.94 1.20 -9.61
N LYS A 131 -8.24 0.58 -8.46
CA LYS A 131 -8.54 1.29 -7.22
C LYS A 131 -7.32 2.07 -6.70
N VAL A 132 -6.15 1.43 -6.68
CA VAL A 132 -4.90 2.08 -6.26
C VAL A 132 -4.54 3.22 -7.21
N GLN A 133 -4.63 3.00 -8.51
CA GLN A 133 -4.37 3.99 -9.55
C GLN A 133 -5.28 5.22 -9.40
N SER A 134 -6.56 5.02 -9.14
CA SER A 134 -7.52 6.12 -8.91
C SER A 134 -7.17 6.95 -7.66
N CYS A 135 -6.55 6.33 -6.66
CA CYS A 135 -6.11 7.01 -5.45
C CYS A 135 -4.85 7.84 -5.68
N CYS A 136 -3.83 7.28 -6.34
CA CYS A 136 -2.53 7.94 -6.49
C CYS A 136 -2.41 8.77 -7.77
N GLY A 137 -3.24 8.54 -8.79
CA GLY A 137 -3.07 9.13 -10.11
C GLY A 137 -1.79 8.68 -10.80
N CYS A 138 -1.20 7.56 -10.37
CA CYS A 138 0.03 7.03 -10.94
C CYS A 138 -0.24 6.23 -12.23
N ALA A 139 0.78 6.20 -13.07
CA ALA A 139 0.77 5.44 -14.33
C ALA A 139 1.12 3.96 -14.09
#